data_36d3b04bfb9faca25d14d7b525ee8e3b
#
_entry.id   36d3b04bfb9faca25d14d7b525ee8e3b
#
_cell.length_a   1.000
_cell.length_b   1.000
_cell.length_c   1.000
_cell.angle_alpha   90.00
_cell.angle_beta   90.00
_cell.angle_gamma   90.00
#
_symmetry.space_group_name_H-M   'P 1'
#
loop_
_entity.id
_entity.type
_entity.pdbx_description
1 polymer ?
#
loop_
_entity_poly.entity_id
_entity_poly.type
_entity_poly.pdbx_seq_one_letter_code
_entity_poly.pdbx_strand_id
1 'polypeptide(L)'
;MFALYQLGIILVLLLAAAIAFVGAQLLMRNASLSLIIALVVYYALLLLMIAGPANPNNANDNTSGVAAVMETMARMPKEQREKAAFILFDNEEKGRLGSRAFAAANPRIKKQTLLINMDCVGVGEHILVIGKNYARAKAEYALLEQSFTPRDGLQPHCYGVTGSVCNSDHQAFRCGVVIVACRRKKGMGFYTTDIHTRRDTQADQKNLDYIAESLCDFTAKL
;
A
#
# COMPACT_ATOMS: atom_id res chain seq x y z
N MET A 1 1.38 8.18 -11.61
CA MET A 1 1.36 9.05 -10.42
C MET A 1 2.53 8.77 -9.47
N PHE A 2 2.80 7.53 -9.06
CA PHE A 2 3.93 7.16 -8.20
C PHE A 2 5.30 7.65 -8.71
N ALA A 3 5.61 7.44 -10.00
CA ALA A 3 6.85 7.93 -10.61
C ALA A 3 6.98 9.46 -10.58
N LEU A 4 5.88 10.21 -10.72
CA LEU A 4 5.86 11.67 -10.61
C LEU A 4 6.09 12.14 -9.17
N TYR A 5 5.56 11.40 -8.19
CA TYR A 5 5.79 11.68 -6.77
C TYR A 5 7.25 11.44 -6.38
N GLN A 6 7.84 10.31 -6.78
CA GLN A 6 9.26 10.03 -6.56
C GLN A 6 10.17 11.04 -7.26
N LEU A 7 9.85 11.41 -8.50
CA LEU A 7 10.56 12.46 -9.21
C LEU A 7 10.48 13.79 -8.46
N GLY A 8 9.30 14.12 -7.94
CA GLY A 8 9.09 15.34 -7.12
C GLY A 8 9.99 15.36 -5.88
N ILE A 9 10.08 14.24 -5.15
CA ILE A 9 10.96 14.14 -3.98
C ILE A 9 12.43 14.34 -4.36
N ILE A 10 12.90 13.65 -5.41
CA ILE A 10 14.27 13.80 -5.89
C ILE A 10 14.56 15.26 -6.27
N LEU A 11 13.65 15.92 -6.96
CA LEU A 11 13.79 17.33 -7.33
C LEU A 11 13.87 18.23 -6.11
N VAL A 12 13.08 18.00 -5.07
CA VAL A 12 13.14 18.77 -3.82
C VAL A 12 14.49 18.59 -3.11
N LEU A 13 15.00 17.35 -3.04
CA LEU A 13 16.31 17.07 -2.44
C LEU A 13 17.45 17.76 -3.21
N LEU A 14 17.40 17.69 -4.54
CA LEU A 14 18.40 18.34 -5.40
C LEU A 14 18.32 19.87 -5.29
N LEU A 15 17.12 20.44 -5.21
CA LEU A 15 16.93 21.86 -5.01
C LEU A 15 17.50 22.34 -3.67
N ALA A 16 17.25 21.60 -2.59
CA ALA A 16 17.80 21.90 -1.27
C ALA A 16 19.34 21.85 -1.28
N ALA A 17 19.93 20.85 -1.94
CA ALA A 17 21.38 20.75 -2.10
C ALA A 17 21.95 21.91 -2.95
N ALA A 18 21.27 22.30 -4.01
CA ALA A 18 21.66 23.42 -4.85
C ALA A 18 21.62 24.76 -4.08
N ILE A 19 20.57 24.98 -3.28
CA ILE A 19 20.46 26.18 -2.41
C ILE A 19 21.62 26.20 -1.39
N ALA A 20 21.91 25.03 -0.76
CA ALA A 20 23.04 24.93 0.17
C ALA A 20 24.39 25.21 -0.49
N PHE A 21 24.59 24.70 -1.73
CA PHE A 21 25.81 24.99 -2.50
C PHE A 21 25.97 26.47 -2.79
N VAL A 22 24.93 27.12 -3.33
CA VAL A 22 24.97 28.54 -3.67
C VAL A 22 25.20 29.41 -2.43
N GLY A 23 24.46 29.11 -1.33
CA GLY A 23 24.63 29.83 -0.07
C GLY A 23 26.07 29.71 0.48
N ALA A 24 26.62 28.51 0.51
CA ALA A 24 27.98 28.26 0.94
C ALA A 24 29.01 28.94 0.01
N GLN A 25 28.78 28.92 -1.30
CA GLN A 25 29.65 29.55 -2.29
C GLN A 25 29.69 31.09 -2.12
N LEU A 26 28.54 31.70 -1.85
CA LEU A 26 28.43 33.15 -1.59
C LEU A 26 29.19 33.56 -0.31
N LEU A 27 29.13 32.72 0.72
CA LEU A 27 29.76 32.99 2.02
C LEU A 27 31.26 32.68 2.03
N MET A 28 31.65 31.53 1.49
CA MET A 28 33.01 30.99 1.67
C MET A 28 33.91 31.17 0.44
N ARG A 29 33.32 31.42 -0.74
CA ARG A 29 34.03 31.53 -2.04
C ARG A 29 34.96 30.36 -2.34
N ASN A 30 34.60 29.15 -1.84
CA ASN A 30 35.36 27.91 -2.00
C ASN A 30 34.43 26.82 -2.56
N ALA A 31 34.63 26.51 -3.84
CA ALA A 31 33.75 25.56 -4.54
C ALA A 31 33.80 24.13 -3.96
N SER A 32 34.96 23.67 -3.53
CA SER A 32 35.10 22.34 -2.94
C SER A 32 34.36 22.21 -1.61
N LEU A 33 34.51 23.21 -0.74
CA LEU A 33 33.81 23.23 0.55
C LEU A 33 32.31 23.42 0.36
N SER A 34 31.88 24.24 -0.59
CA SER A 34 30.45 24.40 -0.93
C SER A 34 29.84 23.11 -1.43
N LEU A 35 30.56 22.31 -2.24
CA LEU A 35 30.12 21.00 -2.70
C LEU A 35 29.99 20.01 -1.54
N ILE A 36 30.96 19.97 -0.62
CA ILE A 36 30.89 19.11 0.57
C ILE A 36 29.64 19.45 1.40
N ILE A 37 29.35 20.73 1.64
CA ILE A 37 28.18 21.19 2.38
C ILE A 37 26.88 20.73 1.66
N ALA A 38 26.81 20.91 0.35
CA ALA A 38 25.65 20.47 -0.44
C ALA A 38 25.42 18.96 -0.35
N LEU A 39 26.48 18.15 -0.43
CA LEU A 39 26.41 16.70 -0.27
C LEU A 39 25.97 16.29 1.15
N VAL A 40 26.51 16.95 2.18
CA VAL A 40 26.10 16.70 3.57
C VAL A 40 24.61 16.99 3.75
N VAL A 41 24.11 18.13 3.24
CA VAL A 41 22.67 18.46 3.29
C VAL A 41 21.84 17.43 2.53
N TYR A 42 22.25 17.05 1.33
CA TYR A 42 21.55 16.04 0.54
C TYR A 42 21.43 14.71 1.28
N TYR A 43 22.56 14.18 1.78
CA TYR A 43 22.57 12.90 2.49
C TYR A 43 21.87 12.96 3.84
N ALA A 44 21.95 14.10 4.57
CA ALA A 44 21.22 14.30 5.82
C ALA A 44 19.70 14.27 5.60
N LEU A 45 19.21 14.95 4.56
CA LEU A 45 17.80 14.93 4.20
C LEU A 45 17.35 13.53 3.74
N LEU A 46 18.17 12.85 2.95
CA LEU A 46 17.90 11.47 2.53
C LEU A 46 17.83 10.52 3.75
N LEU A 47 18.76 10.65 4.68
CA LEU A 47 18.77 9.86 5.92
C LEU A 47 17.54 10.15 6.79
N LEU A 48 17.11 11.41 6.90
CA LEU A 48 15.90 11.79 7.63
C LEU A 48 14.64 11.19 6.99
N MET A 49 14.60 11.04 5.67
CA MET A 49 13.49 10.36 4.98
C MET A 49 13.44 8.87 5.26
N ILE A 50 14.61 8.21 5.39
CA ILE A 50 14.70 6.75 5.58
C ILE A 50 14.60 6.36 7.05
N ALA A 51 15.23 7.15 7.95
CA ALA A 51 15.38 6.87 9.36
C ALA A 51 14.76 7.96 10.27
N GLY A 52 13.90 8.80 9.71
CA GLY A 52 13.18 9.82 10.47
C GLY A 52 12.20 9.23 11.49
N PRO A 53 11.67 10.07 12.40
CA PRO A 53 10.71 9.59 13.39
C PRO A 53 9.48 9.01 12.70
N ALA A 54 9.01 7.87 13.21
CA ALA A 54 7.80 7.22 12.69
C ALA A 54 6.61 8.18 12.74
N ASN A 55 5.78 8.15 11.71
CA ASN A 55 4.51 8.86 11.73
C ASN A 55 3.57 8.15 12.72
N PRO A 56 3.10 8.81 13.78
CA PRO A 56 2.17 8.19 14.73
C PRO A 56 0.77 8.00 14.16
N ASN A 57 0.45 8.70 13.06
CA ASN A 57 -0.86 8.66 12.42
C ASN A 57 -0.80 7.79 11.16
N ASN A 58 -1.40 6.62 11.25
CA ASN A 58 -1.42 5.60 10.21
C ASN A 58 -2.79 4.87 10.16
N ALA A 59 -3.87 5.63 10.41
CA ALA A 59 -5.20 5.04 10.55
C ALA A 59 -5.63 4.34 9.25
N ASN A 60 -5.38 4.95 8.09
CA ASN A 60 -5.64 4.33 6.80
C ASN A 60 -4.45 3.48 6.32
N ASP A 61 -3.22 3.96 6.46
CA ASP A 61 -2.00 3.28 6.01
C ASP A 61 -1.09 2.88 7.21
N ASN A 62 -1.20 1.65 7.74
CA ASN A 62 -2.11 0.60 7.30
C ASN A 62 -2.83 -0.08 8.49
N THR A 63 -3.21 0.70 9.54
CA THR A 63 -4.04 0.20 10.64
C THR A 63 -5.38 -0.31 10.10
N SER A 64 -5.95 0.34 9.07
CA SER A 64 -7.20 -0.11 8.45
C SER A 64 -7.09 -1.51 7.83
N GLY A 65 -5.98 -1.82 7.18
CA GLY A 65 -5.74 -3.16 6.62
C GLY A 65 -5.64 -4.23 7.71
N VAL A 66 -4.92 -3.93 8.81
CA VAL A 66 -4.84 -4.83 9.98
C VAL A 66 -6.23 -5.05 10.58
N ALA A 67 -7.00 -3.98 10.79
CA ALA A 67 -8.35 -4.06 11.33
C ALA A 67 -9.27 -4.89 10.42
N ALA A 68 -9.21 -4.70 9.09
CA ALA A 68 -9.99 -5.48 8.14
C ALA A 68 -9.63 -6.98 8.16
N VAL A 69 -8.34 -7.33 8.32
CA VAL A 69 -7.91 -8.72 8.53
C VAL A 69 -8.53 -9.29 9.80
N MET A 70 -8.45 -8.56 10.91
CA MET A 70 -8.99 -8.99 12.21
C MET A 70 -10.52 -9.12 12.19
N GLU A 71 -11.23 -8.17 11.59
CA GLU A 71 -12.69 -8.23 11.40
C GLU A 71 -13.10 -9.41 10.55
N THR A 72 -12.41 -9.66 9.45
CA THR A 72 -12.65 -10.83 8.59
C THR A 72 -12.45 -12.12 9.38
N MET A 73 -11.37 -12.22 10.14
CA MET A 73 -11.08 -13.40 10.98
C MET A 73 -12.15 -13.61 12.06
N ALA A 74 -12.60 -12.54 12.70
CA ALA A 74 -13.60 -12.60 13.75
C ALA A 74 -14.98 -13.03 13.24
N ARG A 75 -15.40 -12.50 12.08
CA ARG A 75 -16.71 -12.77 11.45
C ARG A 75 -16.77 -14.11 10.71
N MET A 76 -15.62 -14.61 10.26
CA MET A 76 -15.56 -15.84 9.46
C MET A 76 -16.03 -17.05 10.29
N PRO A 77 -17.02 -17.84 9.83
CA PRO A 77 -17.45 -19.07 10.48
C PRO A 77 -16.28 -20.05 10.65
N LYS A 78 -16.32 -20.85 11.72
CA LYS A 78 -15.23 -21.77 12.06
C LYS A 78 -14.89 -22.72 10.91
N GLU A 79 -15.89 -23.22 10.22
CA GLU A 79 -15.77 -24.18 9.10
C GLU A 79 -15.06 -23.56 7.89
N GLN A 80 -15.13 -22.23 7.74
CA GLN A 80 -14.47 -21.51 6.65
C GLN A 80 -13.03 -21.16 7.00
N ARG A 81 -12.68 -21.04 8.30
CA ARG A 81 -11.32 -20.68 8.74
C ARG A 81 -10.26 -21.69 8.32
N GLU A 82 -10.65 -22.96 8.11
CA GLU A 82 -9.74 -24.00 7.63
C GLU A 82 -9.29 -23.76 6.17
N LYS A 83 -10.02 -22.92 5.42
CA LYS A 83 -9.72 -22.56 4.03
C LYS A 83 -8.82 -21.32 3.91
N ALA A 84 -8.59 -20.61 5.00
CA ALA A 84 -7.87 -19.33 5.00
C ALA A 84 -6.78 -19.30 6.07
N ALA A 85 -5.68 -18.61 5.77
CA ALA A 85 -4.66 -18.25 6.73
C ALA A 85 -4.57 -16.71 6.82
N PHE A 86 -4.47 -16.17 8.03
CA PHE A 86 -4.35 -14.75 8.29
C PHE A 86 -2.92 -14.43 8.69
N ILE A 87 -2.31 -13.47 7.99
CA ILE A 87 -0.89 -13.13 8.17
C ILE A 87 -0.78 -11.61 8.22
N LEU A 88 -0.08 -11.10 9.22
CA LEU A 88 0.31 -9.70 9.31
C LEU A 88 1.79 -9.58 8.94
N PHE A 89 2.08 -8.79 7.92
CA PHE A 89 3.45 -8.49 7.51
C PHE A 89 3.94 -7.20 8.15
N ASP A 90 5.23 -7.14 8.44
CA ASP A 90 5.90 -5.95 8.93
C ASP A 90 6.82 -5.34 7.86
N ASN A 91 7.30 -4.11 8.13
CA ASN A 91 8.30 -3.43 7.32
C ASN A 91 7.93 -3.35 5.81
N GLU A 92 6.66 -3.10 5.50
CA GLU A 92 6.19 -2.88 4.12
C GLU A 92 6.91 -1.68 3.53
N GLU A 93 6.92 -0.54 4.21
CA GLU A 93 7.55 0.73 3.83
C GLU A 93 9.07 0.65 3.62
N LYS A 94 9.71 -0.32 4.22
CA LYS A 94 11.14 -0.62 4.02
C LYS A 94 11.40 -1.59 2.88
N GLY A 95 10.50 -1.64 1.90
CA GLY A 95 10.60 -2.47 0.72
C GLY A 95 10.01 -3.87 0.89
N ARG A 96 8.95 -3.98 1.70
CA ARG A 96 8.18 -5.22 1.89
C ARG A 96 9.04 -6.35 2.47
N LEU A 97 9.84 -6.04 3.46
CA LEU A 97 10.81 -7.00 4.01
C LEU A 97 10.10 -8.22 4.58
N GLY A 98 9.01 -8.05 5.34
CA GLY A 98 8.26 -9.14 5.95
C GLY A 98 7.65 -10.09 4.92
N SER A 99 6.88 -9.57 3.97
CA SER A 99 6.24 -10.38 2.93
C SER A 99 7.24 -11.08 2.00
N ARG A 100 8.35 -10.42 1.68
CA ARG A 100 9.44 -11.03 0.88
C ARG A 100 10.13 -12.17 1.61
N ALA A 101 10.43 -11.98 2.91
CA ALA A 101 11.03 -13.03 3.74
C ALA A 101 10.08 -14.21 3.88
N PHE A 102 8.79 -13.97 4.16
CA PHE A 102 7.77 -15.01 4.23
C PHE A 102 7.63 -15.76 2.90
N ALA A 103 7.56 -15.04 1.78
CA ALA A 103 7.45 -15.64 0.46
C ALA A 103 8.69 -16.47 0.09
N ALA A 104 9.89 -16.06 0.52
CA ALA A 104 11.11 -16.82 0.31
C ALA A 104 11.13 -18.12 1.14
N ALA A 105 10.70 -18.05 2.39
CA ALA A 105 10.59 -19.21 3.27
C ALA A 105 9.46 -20.19 2.88
N ASN A 106 8.45 -19.73 2.14
CA ASN A 106 7.26 -20.51 1.78
C ASN A 106 7.05 -20.55 0.25
N PRO A 107 7.91 -21.22 -0.53
CA PRO A 107 7.88 -21.17 -2.00
C PRO A 107 6.60 -21.73 -2.62
N ARG A 108 5.91 -22.69 -1.94
CA ARG A 108 4.62 -23.21 -2.39
C ARG A 108 3.52 -22.18 -2.27
N ILE A 109 3.42 -21.52 -1.11
CA ILE A 109 2.45 -20.41 -0.87
C ILE A 109 2.72 -19.28 -1.86
N LYS A 110 3.97 -18.86 -2.01
CA LYS A 110 4.40 -17.82 -2.98
C LYS A 110 3.89 -18.08 -4.40
N LYS A 111 3.91 -19.33 -4.85
CA LYS A 111 3.63 -19.69 -6.25
C LYS A 111 2.17 -20.04 -6.51
N GLN A 112 1.47 -20.66 -5.55
CA GLN A 112 0.20 -21.36 -5.79
C GLN A 112 -0.99 -20.75 -5.05
N THR A 113 -0.78 -20.15 -3.86
CA THR A 113 -1.87 -19.65 -3.03
C THR A 113 -2.35 -18.29 -3.53
N LEU A 114 -3.67 -18.10 -3.59
CA LEU A 114 -4.25 -16.78 -3.79
C LEU A 114 -4.01 -15.98 -2.50
N LEU A 115 -3.17 -14.96 -2.58
CA LEU A 115 -2.91 -14.05 -1.47
C LEU A 115 -3.71 -12.77 -1.69
N ILE A 116 -4.53 -12.40 -0.72
CA ILE A 116 -5.32 -11.17 -0.71
C ILE A 116 -4.71 -10.24 0.33
N ASN A 117 -4.16 -9.13 -0.13
CA ASN A 117 -3.55 -8.09 0.71
C ASN A 117 -4.52 -6.93 0.87
N MET A 118 -4.68 -6.43 2.08
CA MET A 118 -5.47 -5.25 2.40
C MET A 118 -4.54 -4.11 2.75
N ASP A 119 -4.62 -3.03 1.97
CA ASP A 119 -3.71 -1.89 2.11
C ASP A 119 -4.47 -0.58 1.85
N CYS A 120 -4.44 0.33 2.83
CA CYS A 120 -5.17 1.60 2.76
C CYS A 120 -6.67 1.41 2.48
N VAL A 121 -7.34 0.56 3.25
CA VAL A 121 -8.74 0.17 2.99
C VAL A 121 -9.78 1.00 3.74
N GLY A 122 -9.35 1.94 4.60
CA GLY A 122 -10.24 2.68 5.49
C GLY A 122 -10.88 3.93 4.89
N VAL A 123 -10.36 4.50 3.80
CA VAL A 123 -10.83 5.82 3.32
C VAL A 123 -11.11 5.81 1.82
N GLY A 124 -12.36 6.04 1.47
CA GLY A 124 -12.83 6.19 0.08
C GLY A 124 -14.02 5.31 -0.25
N GLU A 125 -14.81 5.77 -1.22
CA GLU A 125 -16.04 5.09 -1.67
C GLU A 125 -15.79 4.08 -2.79
N HIS A 126 -14.60 4.06 -3.39
CA HIS A 126 -14.24 3.11 -4.45
C HIS A 126 -13.28 2.05 -3.90
N ILE A 127 -13.72 0.81 -3.93
CA ILE A 127 -12.93 -0.34 -3.48
C ILE A 127 -12.29 -1.00 -4.70
N LEU A 128 -10.98 -0.89 -4.83
CA LEU A 128 -10.25 -1.49 -5.94
C LEU A 128 -9.77 -2.88 -5.54
N VAL A 129 -10.11 -3.89 -6.31
CA VAL A 129 -9.61 -5.27 -6.21
C VAL A 129 -8.68 -5.52 -7.39
N ILE A 130 -7.39 -5.48 -7.15
CA ILE A 130 -6.38 -5.51 -8.21
C ILE A 130 -5.62 -6.82 -8.17
N GLY A 131 -5.87 -7.69 -9.14
CA GLY A 131 -5.25 -9.01 -9.24
C GLY A 131 -4.09 -9.06 -10.24
N LYS A 132 -2.98 -9.69 -9.84
CA LYS A 132 -1.91 -10.05 -10.78
C LYS A 132 -2.43 -11.08 -11.79
N ASN A 133 -1.81 -11.15 -12.97
CA ASN A 133 -2.28 -12.03 -14.06
C ASN A 133 -2.47 -13.49 -13.62
N TYR A 134 -1.57 -14.02 -12.81
CA TYR A 134 -1.69 -15.39 -12.28
C TYR A 134 -2.78 -15.54 -11.22
N ALA A 135 -3.10 -14.48 -10.45
CA ALA A 135 -4.25 -14.50 -9.55
C ALA A 135 -5.54 -14.53 -10.36
N ARG A 136 -5.66 -13.67 -11.36
CA ARG A 136 -6.85 -13.55 -12.22
C ARG A 136 -7.13 -14.79 -13.05
N ALA A 137 -6.14 -15.63 -13.31
CA ALA A 137 -6.29 -16.91 -13.98
C ALA A 137 -6.82 -18.03 -13.09
N LYS A 138 -6.99 -17.79 -11.78
CA LYS A 138 -7.52 -18.78 -10.85
C LYS A 138 -9.05 -18.71 -10.77
N ALA A 139 -9.69 -19.87 -10.60
CA ALA A 139 -11.14 -19.94 -10.39
C ALA A 139 -11.56 -19.18 -9.13
N GLU A 140 -10.75 -19.24 -8.08
CA GLU A 140 -10.99 -18.55 -6.81
C GLU A 140 -11.04 -17.03 -6.99
N TYR A 141 -10.31 -16.46 -7.96
CA TYR A 141 -10.37 -15.03 -8.23
C TYR A 141 -11.73 -14.59 -8.78
N ALA A 142 -12.35 -15.40 -9.63
CA ALA A 142 -13.69 -15.12 -10.12
C ALA A 142 -14.73 -15.13 -8.99
N LEU A 143 -14.58 -16.03 -8.00
CA LEU A 143 -15.43 -16.04 -6.80
C LEU A 143 -15.19 -14.78 -5.94
N LEU A 144 -13.93 -14.34 -5.84
CA LEU A 144 -13.60 -13.09 -5.15
C LEU A 144 -14.27 -11.89 -5.83
N GLU A 145 -14.20 -11.75 -7.16
CA GLU A 145 -14.88 -10.69 -7.90
C GLU A 145 -16.38 -10.68 -7.66
N GLN A 146 -17.03 -11.86 -7.67
CA GLN A 146 -18.47 -12.01 -7.40
C GLN A 146 -18.87 -11.68 -5.96
N SER A 147 -17.94 -11.63 -5.03
CA SER A 147 -18.21 -11.34 -3.63
C SER A 147 -18.12 -9.84 -3.32
N PHE A 148 -17.51 -9.07 -4.22
CA PHE A 148 -17.46 -7.61 -4.12
C PHE A 148 -18.56 -6.99 -4.99
N THR A 149 -19.70 -6.67 -4.37
CA THR A 149 -20.85 -6.06 -5.06
C THR A 149 -21.13 -4.65 -4.51
N PRO A 150 -21.64 -3.71 -5.34
CA PRO A 150 -22.00 -2.39 -4.86
C PRO A 150 -23.02 -2.45 -3.72
N ARG A 151 -22.72 -1.86 -2.57
CA ARG A 151 -23.63 -1.70 -1.43
C ARG A 151 -23.17 -0.56 -0.51
N ASP A 152 -24.07 0.03 0.24
CA ASP A 152 -23.82 1.09 1.22
C ASP A 152 -23.04 2.30 0.66
N GLY A 153 -23.23 2.59 -0.63
CA GLY A 153 -22.52 3.67 -1.32
C GLY A 153 -21.09 3.31 -1.71
N LEU A 154 -20.62 2.09 -1.43
CA LEU A 154 -19.31 1.61 -1.86
C LEU A 154 -19.38 0.98 -3.25
N GLN A 155 -18.40 1.28 -4.09
CA GLN A 155 -18.32 0.88 -5.48
C GLN A 155 -17.07 0.04 -5.72
N PRO A 156 -17.19 -1.30 -5.84
CA PRO A 156 -16.05 -2.16 -6.15
C PRO A 156 -15.66 -2.06 -7.63
N HIS A 157 -14.37 -2.19 -7.87
CA HIS A 157 -13.79 -2.19 -9.21
C HIS A 157 -12.69 -3.25 -9.28
N CYS A 158 -12.89 -4.26 -10.13
CA CYS A 158 -11.94 -5.36 -10.31
C CYS A 158 -11.04 -5.07 -11.51
N TYR A 159 -9.73 -4.95 -11.27
CA TYR A 159 -8.73 -4.62 -12.30
C TYR A 159 -7.59 -5.62 -12.33
N GLY A 160 -6.91 -5.68 -13.49
CA GLY A 160 -5.57 -6.24 -13.59
C GLY A 160 -4.51 -5.21 -13.18
N VAL A 161 -3.28 -5.67 -12.97
CA VAL A 161 -2.13 -4.79 -12.64
C VAL A 161 -1.76 -3.82 -13.76
N THR A 162 -2.14 -4.10 -14.99
CA THR A 162 -1.90 -3.19 -16.12
C THR A 162 -2.78 -1.95 -15.97
N GLY A 163 -2.15 -0.78 -15.84
CA GLY A 163 -2.86 0.49 -15.64
C GLY A 163 -3.15 0.84 -14.18
N SER A 164 -2.81 -0.01 -13.22
CA SER A 164 -2.88 0.28 -11.78
C SER A 164 -1.49 0.30 -11.18
N VAL A 165 -1.23 1.27 -10.32
CA VAL A 165 0.04 1.37 -9.58
C VAL A 165 -0.27 1.21 -8.11
N CYS A 166 -0.31 -0.03 -7.65
CA CYS A 166 -0.30 -0.35 -6.23
C CYS A 166 0.92 -1.22 -5.94
N ASN A 167 1.81 -0.72 -5.10
CA ASN A 167 3.05 -1.39 -4.75
C ASN A 167 3.00 -1.75 -3.27
N SER A 168 2.51 -2.94 -2.96
CA SER A 168 2.32 -3.43 -1.61
C SER A 168 2.69 -4.91 -1.50
N ASP A 169 2.53 -5.52 -0.34
CA ASP A 169 2.98 -6.88 0.02
C ASP A 169 2.53 -7.98 -0.95
N HIS A 170 1.38 -7.82 -1.63
CA HIS A 170 0.92 -8.76 -2.67
C HIS A 170 1.94 -8.96 -3.80
N GLN A 171 2.85 -8.00 -4.02
CA GLN A 171 3.88 -8.10 -5.07
C GLN A 171 4.87 -9.24 -4.82
N ALA A 172 5.09 -9.64 -3.57
CA ALA A 172 5.98 -10.76 -3.23
C ALA A 172 5.44 -12.12 -3.69
N PHE A 173 4.13 -12.22 -4.04
CA PHE A 173 3.44 -13.46 -4.37
C PHE A 173 3.03 -13.49 -5.84
N ARG A 174 3.10 -14.69 -6.45
CA ARG A 174 2.73 -14.87 -7.86
C ARG A 174 1.23 -14.63 -8.10
N CYS A 175 0.39 -15.16 -7.22
CA CYS A 175 -1.05 -15.01 -7.27
C CYS A 175 -1.54 -13.95 -6.25
N GLY A 176 -0.85 -12.80 -6.20
CA GLY A 176 -1.19 -11.70 -5.31
C GLY A 176 -2.34 -10.85 -5.84
N VAL A 177 -3.23 -10.48 -4.92
CA VAL A 177 -4.31 -9.51 -5.09
C VAL A 177 -4.13 -8.43 -4.04
N VAL A 178 -4.41 -7.18 -4.35
CA VAL A 178 -4.50 -6.11 -3.37
C VAL A 178 -5.90 -5.50 -3.39
N ILE A 179 -6.42 -5.23 -2.20
CA ILE A 179 -7.64 -4.45 -1.99
C ILE A 179 -7.21 -3.11 -1.42
N VAL A 180 -7.71 -2.03 -2.01
CA VAL A 180 -7.45 -0.65 -1.58
C VAL A 180 -8.71 0.19 -1.72
N ALA A 181 -9.00 1.03 -0.72
CA ALA A 181 -10.07 2.02 -0.81
C ALA A 181 -9.53 3.33 -1.37
N CYS A 182 -10.26 3.93 -2.29
CA CYS A 182 -9.84 5.13 -2.99
C CYS A 182 -10.98 6.13 -3.12
N ARG A 183 -10.63 7.40 -3.24
CA ARG A 183 -11.48 8.43 -3.82
C ARG A 183 -11.24 8.54 -5.30
N ARG A 184 -12.17 9.16 -6.03
CA ARG A 184 -12.03 9.40 -7.47
C ARG A 184 -12.17 10.88 -7.79
N LYS A 185 -11.27 11.38 -8.63
CA LYS A 185 -11.34 12.76 -9.14
C LYS A 185 -11.21 12.75 -10.64
N LYS A 186 -12.08 13.53 -11.32
CA LYS A 186 -12.03 13.69 -12.78
C LYS A 186 -10.65 14.20 -13.22
N GLY A 187 -10.05 13.56 -14.20
CA GLY A 187 -8.71 13.89 -14.70
C GLY A 187 -7.54 13.31 -13.91
N MET A 188 -7.74 12.90 -12.65
CA MET A 188 -6.71 12.28 -11.81
C MET A 188 -6.88 10.75 -11.69
N GLY A 189 -8.13 10.25 -11.77
CA GLY A 189 -8.45 8.85 -11.53
C GLY A 189 -8.65 8.55 -10.03
N PHE A 190 -8.35 7.31 -9.64
CA PHE A 190 -8.41 6.86 -8.26
C PHE A 190 -7.15 7.29 -7.49
N TYR A 191 -7.33 7.69 -6.24
CA TYR A 191 -6.25 8.11 -5.35
C TYR A 191 -6.59 7.85 -3.88
N THR A 192 -5.58 7.60 -3.07
CA THR A 192 -5.66 7.56 -1.61
C THR A 192 -5.36 8.95 -1.06
N THR A 193 -6.00 9.31 0.07
CA THR A 193 -5.82 10.61 0.72
C THR A 193 -5.01 10.48 1.99
N ASP A 194 -4.20 11.48 2.27
CA ASP A 194 -3.52 11.72 3.54
C ASP A 194 -2.56 10.64 4.04
N ILE A 195 -2.39 9.52 3.30
CA ILE A 195 -1.41 8.49 3.63
C ILE A 195 0.01 9.09 3.68
N HIS A 196 0.88 8.54 4.51
CA HIS A 196 2.25 9.02 4.77
C HIS A 196 2.29 10.46 5.34
N THR A 197 1.19 10.99 5.85
CA THR A 197 1.13 12.32 6.46
C THR A 197 0.57 12.27 7.89
N ARG A 198 0.80 13.34 8.66
CA ARG A 198 0.21 13.47 10.00
C ARG A 198 -1.32 13.59 9.99
N ARG A 199 -1.95 13.70 8.82
CA ARG A 199 -3.41 13.77 8.64
C ARG A 199 -4.04 12.41 8.44
N ASP A 200 -3.27 11.32 8.37
CA ASP A 200 -3.78 9.96 8.30
C ASP A 200 -4.32 9.51 9.67
N THR A 201 -5.48 10.05 10.04
CA THR A 201 -6.11 9.87 11.35
C THR A 201 -7.49 9.21 11.27
N GLN A 202 -7.93 8.81 10.08
CA GLN A 202 -9.28 8.31 9.86
C GLN A 202 -9.28 6.96 9.16
N ALA A 203 -10.15 6.07 9.61
CA ALA A 203 -10.58 4.87 8.91
C ALA A 203 -12.09 4.71 9.13
N ASP A 204 -12.83 4.50 8.06
CA ASP A 204 -14.28 4.33 8.10
C ASP A 204 -14.64 2.88 8.40
N GLN A 205 -15.35 2.64 9.50
CA GLN A 205 -15.81 1.31 9.90
C GLN A 205 -16.65 0.65 8.79
N LYS A 206 -17.42 1.43 8.05
CA LYS A 206 -18.21 0.92 6.93
C LYS A 206 -17.34 0.23 5.86
N ASN A 207 -16.16 0.77 5.58
CA ASN A 207 -15.23 0.16 4.63
C ASN A 207 -14.71 -1.18 5.18
N LEU A 208 -14.37 -1.23 6.47
CA LEU A 208 -13.88 -2.44 7.13
C LEU A 208 -14.95 -3.53 7.14
N ASP A 209 -16.18 -3.17 7.51
CA ASP A 209 -17.35 -4.06 7.51
C ASP A 209 -17.61 -4.63 6.11
N TYR A 210 -17.63 -3.76 5.11
CA TYR A 210 -17.83 -4.16 3.71
C TYR A 210 -16.80 -5.19 3.24
N ILE A 211 -15.52 -4.94 3.53
CA ILE A 211 -14.43 -5.84 3.12
C ILE A 211 -14.52 -7.16 3.86
N ALA A 212 -14.74 -7.13 5.19
CA ALA A 212 -14.85 -8.34 5.99
C ALA A 212 -16.02 -9.22 5.52
N GLU A 213 -17.19 -8.63 5.27
CA GLU A 213 -18.35 -9.34 4.73
C GLU A 213 -18.08 -9.92 3.34
N SER A 214 -17.49 -9.14 2.44
CA SER A 214 -17.16 -9.61 1.08
C SER A 214 -16.16 -10.77 1.11
N LEU A 215 -15.20 -10.77 2.03
CA LEU A 215 -14.24 -11.86 2.18
C LEU A 215 -14.87 -13.10 2.86
N CYS A 216 -15.82 -12.92 3.79
CA CYS A 216 -16.61 -14.03 4.32
C CYS A 216 -17.50 -14.66 3.24
N ASP A 217 -18.15 -13.83 2.41
CA ASP A 217 -18.92 -14.32 1.25
C ASP A 217 -18.04 -15.07 0.25
N PHE A 218 -16.83 -14.58 0.02
CA PHE A 218 -15.84 -15.26 -0.83
C PHE A 218 -15.47 -16.65 -0.27
N THR A 219 -15.11 -16.71 1.00
CA THR A 219 -14.70 -17.99 1.62
C THR A 219 -15.85 -19.00 1.73
N ALA A 220 -17.10 -18.53 1.81
CA ALA A 220 -18.27 -19.39 1.76
C ALA A 220 -18.46 -20.08 0.39
N LYS A 221 -17.95 -19.48 -0.69
CA LYS A 221 -18.03 -20.01 -2.06
C LYS A 221 -16.86 -20.94 -2.43
N LEU A 222 -15.79 -20.97 -1.62
CA LEU A 222 -14.69 -21.93 -1.76
C LEU A 222 -15.09 -23.34 -1.31
#